data_796dcaf7c73c24b403165bbea4b91d38
#
_entry.id   796dcaf7c73c24b403165bbea4b91d38
#
_cell.length_a   1.000
_cell.length_b   1.000
_cell.length_c   1.000
_cell.angle_alpha   90.00
_cell.angle_beta   90.00
_cell.angle_gamma   90.00
#
_symmetry.space_group_name_H-M   'P 1'
#
loop_
_entity.id
_entity.type
_entity.pdbx_description
1 polymer ?
#
loop_
_entity_poly.entity_id
_entity_poly.type
_entity_poly.pdbx_seq_one_letter_code
_entity_poly.pdbx_strand_id
1 'polypeptide(L)'
;LATAQLDLSTGSVFDYTPTSNVQVTLINPAASGTASGATLLLGSEDSAGVASTFSTTIYTGTGAAQTITNGIDLSSGGLVWIKPRSVKPNVLQHKTSHYLSSNTTDAEIADTRLVTQFNSNGFNVGIYGGVNSSSDSLVSWTFKKQAKFFDIVTWTGNGTAGRTISHNLGTTVGCVMIKNTSNAENWMVYHIGSGIDGQLNLNTDAAATDDSSQFNDTVPSSTTLTLGGNAEVNANGQTYVAYLFAHDTDATSIIKCGNYTGTGSAGKAVTLGWEPQWLMIKRTDATGYSWEIMDAQRGFVSGNDKVLRANSQGAEITSYDYGAPTSTGFELTTDIAVNASGGNYIYMAIRNLSIPTITYDPNLQWSGGTAP
;
A
#
# COMPACT_ATOMS: atom_id res chain seq x y z
N LEU A 1 -12.79 -25.99 1.76
CA LEU A 1 -12.44 -25.57 3.13
C LEU A 1 -12.13 -26.81 3.94
N ALA A 2 -10.92 -26.92 4.50
CA ALA A 2 -10.62 -27.94 5.50
C ALA A 2 -11.34 -27.58 6.82
N THR A 3 -11.78 -28.58 7.57
CA THR A 3 -12.44 -28.37 8.86
C THR A 3 -11.50 -28.86 9.96
N ALA A 4 -11.14 -27.99 10.90
CA ALA A 4 -10.44 -28.37 12.11
C ALA A 4 -11.42 -28.36 13.29
N GLN A 5 -11.33 -29.36 14.15
CA GLN A 5 -12.09 -29.42 15.39
C GLN A 5 -11.14 -29.23 16.56
N LEU A 6 -11.45 -28.30 17.44
CA LEU A 6 -10.74 -28.07 18.70
C LEU A 6 -11.57 -28.57 19.86
N ASP A 7 -11.08 -29.59 20.55
CA ASP A 7 -11.74 -30.16 21.73
C ASP A 7 -11.32 -29.39 22.99
N LEU A 8 -12.25 -28.65 23.56
CA LEU A 8 -12.02 -27.84 24.75
C LEU A 8 -12.10 -28.62 26.06
N SER A 9 -12.46 -29.90 26.02
CA SER A 9 -12.57 -30.74 27.25
C SER A 9 -11.22 -31.02 27.91
N THR A 10 -10.12 -30.91 27.12
CA THR A 10 -8.77 -31.25 27.61
C THR A 10 -8.03 -30.06 28.22
N GLY A 11 -8.64 -28.87 28.24
CA GLY A 11 -8.20 -27.67 28.98
C GLY A 11 -6.77 -27.29 28.79
N SER A 12 -6.34 -26.90 27.58
CA SER A 12 -4.96 -26.46 27.31
C SER A 12 -4.86 -25.54 26.15
N VAL A 13 -3.73 -24.84 26.00
CA VAL A 13 -3.36 -24.04 24.84
C VAL A 13 -3.18 -25.01 23.67
N PHE A 14 -3.94 -24.82 22.60
CA PHE A 14 -3.75 -25.55 21.35
C PHE A 14 -2.97 -24.67 20.39
N ASP A 15 -1.84 -25.15 19.93
CA ASP A 15 -1.06 -24.53 18.84
C ASP A 15 -1.43 -25.24 17.54
N TYR A 16 -2.12 -24.54 16.66
CA TYR A 16 -2.53 -25.05 15.35
C TYR A 16 -2.25 -24.01 14.27
N THR A 17 -1.35 -24.33 13.39
CA THR A 17 -1.01 -23.49 12.23
C THR A 17 -1.72 -24.03 10.97
N PRO A 18 -2.81 -23.39 10.50
CA PRO A 18 -3.49 -23.82 9.28
C PRO A 18 -2.67 -23.47 8.04
N THR A 19 -2.52 -24.42 7.14
CA THR A 19 -1.86 -24.22 5.83
C THR A 19 -2.81 -23.73 4.73
N SER A 20 -4.08 -23.48 5.06
CA SER A 20 -5.13 -22.98 4.14
C SER A 20 -6.30 -22.41 4.94
N ASN A 21 -7.25 -21.76 4.27
CA ASN A 21 -8.48 -21.29 4.91
C ASN A 21 -9.23 -22.47 5.56
N VAL A 22 -9.31 -22.46 6.86
CA VAL A 22 -9.90 -23.55 7.67
C VAL A 22 -11.12 -23.02 8.43
N GLN A 23 -12.20 -23.79 8.42
CA GLN A 23 -13.31 -23.57 9.35
C GLN A 23 -12.95 -24.24 10.66
N VAL A 24 -12.83 -23.46 11.74
CA VAL A 24 -12.57 -24.01 13.08
C VAL A 24 -13.90 -24.19 13.81
N THR A 25 -14.16 -25.42 14.24
CA THR A 25 -15.31 -25.72 15.07
C THR A 25 -14.82 -26.05 16.48
N LEU A 26 -15.31 -25.32 17.48
CA LEU A 26 -15.05 -25.60 18.89
C LEU A 26 -16.03 -26.69 19.36
N ILE A 27 -15.51 -27.77 19.91
CA ILE A 27 -16.31 -28.87 20.45
C ILE A 27 -16.01 -29.06 21.93
N ASN A 28 -16.95 -29.71 22.67
CA ASN A 28 -16.83 -30.05 24.08
C ASN A 28 -16.45 -28.85 24.98
N PRO A 29 -17.25 -27.77 25.05
CA PRO A 29 -17.02 -26.71 26.03
C PRO A 29 -17.04 -27.27 27.44
N ALA A 30 -16.20 -26.71 28.34
CA ALA A 30 -16.15 -27.11 29.71
C ALA A 30 -17.55 -27.09 30.36
N ALA A 31 -17.83 -28.04 31.26
CA ALA A 31 -19.12 -28.16 31.97
C ALA A 31 -19.49 -26.82 32.63
N SER A 32 -20.79 -26.52 32.63
CA SER A 32 -21.34 -25.25 33.08
C SER A 32 -20.83 -24.83 34.47
N GLY A 33 -20.28 -23.65 34.56
CA GLY A 33 -19.88 -22.98 35.80
C GLY A 33 -18.49 -22.36 35.84
N THR A 34 -17.61 -22.65 34.88
CA THR A 34 -16.22 -22.16 34.87
C THR A 34 -15.72 -21.73 33.49
N ALA A 35 -16.57 -21.31 32.60
CA ALA A 35 -16.13 -20.78 31.28
C ALA A 35 -15.55 -19.39 31.45
N SER A 36 -14.29 -19.31 31.72
CA SER A 36 -13.46 -18.17 31.32
C SER A 36 -13.33 -18.21 29.81
N GLY A 37 -13.55 -17.08 29.14
CA GLY A 37 -13.62 -16.99 27.69
C GLY A 37 -12.44 -17.64 26.96
N ALA A 38 -12.74 -18.39 25.90
CA ALA A 38 -11.71 -18.87 24.98
C ALA A 38 -11.29 -17.72 24.07
N THR A 39 -10.04 -17.33 24.10
CA THR A 39 -9.46 -16.42 23.10
C THR A 39 -8.87 -17.29 22.00
N LEU A 40 -9.49 -17.29 20.83
CA LEU A 40 -8.96 -17.95 19.65
C LEU A 40 -8.05 -16.96 18.92
N LEU A 41 -6.74 -17.12 19.06
CA LEU A 41 -5.76 -16.42 18.25
C LEU A 41 -5.54 -17.22 16.96
N LEU A 42 -6.20 -16.83 15.88
CA LEU A 42 -5.92 -17.39 14.57
C LEU A 42 -4.71 -16.63 13.97
N GLY A 43 -3.51 -17.14 14.22
CA GLY A 43 -2.34 -16.77 13.46
C GLY A 43 -2.29 -17.63 12.20
N SER A 44 -2.57 -17.06 11.02
CA SER A 44 -2.02 -17.63 9.80
C SER A 44 -0.70 -16.91 9.54
N GLU A 45 0.34 -17.62 9.16
CA GLU A 45 1.61 -16.97 8.78
C GLU A 45 1.40 -15.95 7.66
N ASP A 46 0.37 -16.14 6.82
CA ASP A 46 0.00 -15.25 5.72
C ASP A 46 -0.77 -14.01 6.19
N SER A 47 -1.60 -14.08 7.24
CA SER A 47 -2.30 -12.91 7.78
C SER A 47 -1.38 -12.02 8.63
N ALA A 48 -0.37 -12.58 9.30
CA ALA A 48 0.68 -11.82 9.97
C ALA A 48 1.52 -11.02 8.96
N GLY A 49 1.65 -11.48 7.72
CA GLY A 49 2.44 -10.84 6.67
C GLY A 49 1.98 -9.43 6.33
N VAL A 50 0.71 -9.22 5.94
CA VAL A 50 0.25 -7.85 5.55
C VAL A 50 -0.02 -6.98 6.76
N ALA A 51 -0.66 -7.51 7.80
CA ALA A 51 -0.93 -6.75 9.03
C ALA A 51 0.35 -6.23 9.68
N SER A 52 1.51 -6.83 9.37
CA SER A 52 2.82 -6.39 9.85
C SER A 52 3.65 -5.62 8.83
N THR A 53 3.20 -5.49 7.56
CA THR A 53 3.99 -4.85 6.48
C THR A 53 3.39 -3.59 5.92
N PHE A 54 2.05 -3.45 5.99
CA PHE A 54 1.33 -2.28 5.49
C PHE A 54 0.19 -1.89 6.42
N SER A 55 0.00 -0.58 6.60
CA SER A 55 -1.14 -0.03 7.33
C SER A 55 -1.62 1.27 6.68
N THR A 56 -2.94 1.38 6.54
CA THR A 56 -3.63 2.66 6.37
C THR A 56 -4.14 3.11 7.72
N THR A 57 -3.76 4.29 8.18
CA THR A 57 -4.17 4.81 9.49
C THR A 57 -4.70 6.24 9.35
N ILE A 58 -5.93 6.44 9.83
CA ILE A 58 -6.53 7.78 9.94
C ILE A 58 -6.27 8.30 11.34
N TYR A 59 -5.80 9.53 11.46
CA TYR A 59 -5.60 10.19 12.74
C TYR A 59 -5.96 11.66 12.68
N THR A 60 -6.19 12.25 13.85
CA THR A 60 -6.44 13.69 14.00
C THR A 60 -5.15 14.37 14.46
N GLY A 61 -4.74 15.41 13.76
CA GLY A 61 -3.61 16.24 14.15
C GLY A 61 -3.90 17.00 15.44
N THR A 62 -2.89 17.13 16.29
CA THR A 62 -2.99 17.81 17.59
C THR A 62 -2.27 19.15 17.62
N GLY A 63 -1.38 19.41 16.65
CA GLY A 63 -0.45 20.55 16.67
C GLY A 63 0.69 20.41 17.68
N ALA A 64 0.74 19.31 18.44
CA ALA A 64 1.80 18.94 19.37
C ALA A 64 2.34 17.55 19.00
N ALA A 65 3.57 17.22 19.41
CA ALA A 65 4.14 15.90 19.12
C ALA A 65 3.20 14.79 19.62
N GLN A 66 2.99 13.77 18.78
CA GLN A 66 2.16 12.61 19.13
C GLN A 66 2.70 11.32 18.50
N THR A 67 2.31 10.19 19.07
CA THR A 67 2.62 8.85 18.56
C THR A 67 1.44 8.32 17.77
N ILE A 68 1.73 7.83 16.56
CA ILE A 68 0.76 7.11 15.71
C ILE A 68 1.09 5.63 15.81
N THR A 69 0.23 4.90 16.51
CA THR A 69 0.32 3.45 16.65
C THR A 69 -0.48 2.79 15.54
N ASN A 70 0.17 1.97 14.71
CA ASN A 70 -0.46 1.39 13.53
C ASN A 70 -0.09 -0.07 13.23
N GLY A 71 0.59 -0.74 14.16
CA GLY A 71 0.97 -2.15 14.04
C GLY A 71 2.24 -2.41 13.23
N ILE A 72 2.83 -1.40 12.57
CA ILE A 72 3.96 -1.57 11.68
C ILE A 72 5.28 -1.32 12.42
N ASP A 73 6.16 -2.33 12.41
CA ASP A 73 7.53 -2.18 12.89
C ASP A 73 8.41 -1.54 11.82
N LEU A 74 8.79 -0.29 12.06
CA LEU A 74 9.67 0.50 11.20
C LEU A 74 11.14 0.54 11.69
N SER A 75 11.51 -0.24 12.70
CA SER A 75 12.88 -0.25 13.26
C SER A 75 13.93 -0.66 12.24
N SER A 76 13.59 -1.45 11.24
CA SER A 76 14.43 -1.85 10.10
C SER A 76 14.27 -0.95 8.86
N GLY A 77 13.55 0.15 8.98
CA GLY A 77 13.24 1.07 7.87
C GLY A 77 11.90 0.81 7.20
N GLY A 78 11.43 1.82 6.51
CA GLY A 78 10.17 1.81 5.78
C GLY A 78 9.83 3.19 5.23
N LEU A 79 8.66 3.32 4.65
CA LEU A 79 8.12 4.56 4.14
C LEU A 79 6.85 4.92 4.92
N VAL A 80 6.79 6.14 5.41
CA VAL A 80 5.56 6.76 5.91
C VAL A 80 5.14 7.84 4.91
N TRP A 81 4.02 7.60 4.23
CA TRP A 81 3.40 8.53 3.29
C TRP A 81 2.17 9.14 3.96
N ILE A 82 2.23 10.42 4.30
CA ILE A 82 1.16 11.14 4.98
C ILE A 82 0.48 12.12 4.03
N LYS A 83 -0.84 12.14 4.07
CA LYS A 83 -1.64 13.11 3.34
C LYS A 83 -2.74 13.68 4.26
N PRO A 84 -2.77 14.99 4.50
CA PRO A 84 -3.95 15.65 5.05
C PRO A 84 -5.13 15.48 4.10
N ARG A 85 -6.32 15.25 4.65
CA ARG A 85 -7.56 15.15 3.88
C ARG A 85 -8.10 16.54 3.48
N SER A 86 -7.46 17.60 3.98
CA SER A 86 -7.61 19.00 3.56
C SER A 86 -6.60 19.37 2.47
N VAL A 87 -6.66 20.60 1.95
CA VAL A 87 -5.73 21.12 0.93
C VAL A 87 -4.34 21.34 1.54
N LYS A 88 -3.45 20.35 1.40
CA LYS A 88 -2.05 20.39 1.84
C LYS A 88 -1.19 19.41 1.05
N PRO A 89 0.14 19.60 0.99
CA PRO A 89 1.03 18.71 0.24
C PRO A 89 1.04 17.28 0.79
N ASN A 90 1.43 16.35 -0.07
CA ASN A 90 1.80 15.00 0.32
C ASN A 90 3.17 15.02 0.99
N VAL A 91 3.38 14.19 1.99
CA VAL A 91 4.66 14.04 2.71
C VAL A 91 5.10 12.58 2.68
N LEU A 92 6.28 12.31 2.14
CA LEU A 92 6.91 11.00 2.10
C LEU A 92 8.20 11.04 2.92
N GLN A 93 8.32 10.17 3.94
CA GLN A 93 9.52 10.06 4.76
C GLN A 93 9.96 8.60 4.89
N HIS A 94 11.22 8.35 4.55
CA HIS A 94 11.93 7.10 4.81
C HIS A 94 13.10 7.29 5.79
N LYS A 95 13.30 8.52 6.25
CA LYS A 95 14.25 8.93 7.30
C LYS A 95 13.68 10.13 8.06
N THR A 96 14.06 10.31 9.30
CA THR A 96 13.43 11.28 10.21
C THR A 96 13.89 12.73 10.04
N SER A 97 14.94 12.96 9.26
CA SER A 97 15.55 14.29 9.11
C SER A 97 15.15 15.05 7.86
N HIS A 98 14.50 14.39 6.90
CA HIS A 98 14.16 14.96 5.60
C HIS A 98 12.85 14.38 5.09
N TYR A 99 12.19 15.10 4.19
CA TYR A 99 10.98 14.63 3.51
C TYR A 99 10.97 14.97 2.03
N LEU A 100 10.13 14.28 1.29
CA LEU A 100 9.82 14.51 -0.11
C LEU A 100 8.31 14.76 -0.26
N SER A 101 7.91 15.45 -1.32
CA SER A 101 6.50 15.63 -1.68
C SER A 101 6.21 14.96 -3.01
N SER A 102 5.24 14.04 -3.06
CA SER A 102 4.92 13.31 -4.31
C SER A 102 4.29 14.20 -5.39
N ASN A 103 3.76 15.34 -5.02
CA ASN A 103 3.05 16.27 -5.90
C ASN A 103 3.92 17.45 -6.38
N THR A 104 5.22 17.47 -6.09
CA THR A 104 6.15 18.53 -6.51
C THR A 104 7.42 17.95 -7.11
N THR A 105 8.16 18.81 -7.83
CA THR A 105 9.50 18.49 -8.31
C THR A 105 10.59 18.79 -7.29
N ASP A 106 10.28 19.36 -6.14
CA ASP A 106 11.26 19.81 -5.15
C ASP A 106 12.25 18.72 -4.78
N ALA A 107 13.50 19.13 -4.54
CA ALA A 107 14.51 18.30 -3.90
C ALA A 107 14.08 17.91 -2.48
N GLU A 108 14.80 16.98 -1.88
CA GLU A 108 14.56 16.59 -0.50
C GLU A 108 14.76 17.77 0.45
N ILE A 109 13.80 17.98 1.35
CA ILE A 109 13.80 19.12 2.28
C ILE A 109 14.19 18.63 3.67
N ALA A 110 15.20 19.27 4.25
CA ALA A 110 15.62 19.01 5.63
C ALA A 110 14.62 19.64 6.61
N ASP A 111 13.94 18.81 7.38
CA ASP A 111 13.03 19.25 8.46
C ASP A 111 12.82 18.11 9.45
N THR A 112 13.08 18.36 10.72
CA THR A 112 12.97 17.40 11.81
C THR A 112 11.64 17.43 12.54
N ARG A 113 10.68 18.25 12.07
CA ARG A 113 9.38 18.47 12.73
C ARG A 113 8.25 17.58 12.19
N LEU A 114 8.52 16.74 11.18
CA LEU A 114 7.54 15.86 10.54
C LEU A 114 7.46 14.50 11.25
N VAL A 115 7.88 13.41 10.61
CA VAL A 115 8.07 12.13 11.30
C VAL A 115 9.39 12.23 12.07
N THR A 116 9.29 12.19 13.38
CA THR A 116 10.45 12.42 14.27
C THR A 116 11.11 11.12 14.72
N GLN A 117 10.37 10.00 14.65
CA GLN A 117 10.87 8.69 15.03
C GLN A 117 10.09 7.59 14.31
N PHE A 118 10.79 6.56 13.86
CA PHE A 118 10.23 5.27 13.45
C PHE A 118 10.30 4.31 14.63
N ASN A 119 9.16 3.68 14.96
CA ASN A 119 8.99 2.84 16.14
C ASN A 119 8.78 1.37 15.72
N SER A 120 8.87 0.46 16.68
CA SER A 120 8.49 -0.96 16.48
C SER A 120 6.97 -1.18 16.33
N ASN A 121 6.15 -0.14 16.49
CA ASN A 121 4.69 -0.19 16.36
C ASN A 121 4.12 1.13 15.82
N GLY A 122 4.69 1.63 14.73
CA GLY A 122 4.28 2.88 14.10
C GLY A 122 5.35 3.96 14.08
N PHE A 123 4.98 5.22 14.30
CA PHE A 123 5.88 6.37 14.21
C PHE A 123 5.42 7.53 15.07
N ASN A 124 6.34 8.46 15.36
CA ASN A 124 6.01 9.73 16.01
C ASN A 124 5.98 10.86 14.99
N VAL A 125 5.00 11.76 15.11
CA VAL A 125 4.94 13.01 14.36
C VAL A 125 5.22 14.21 15.27
N GLY A 126 5.93 15.18 14.72
CA GLY A 126 6.23 16.45 15.40
C GLY A 126 5.13 17.49 15.17
N ILE A 127 5.52 18.75 15.10
CA ILE A 127 4.61 19.90 15.09
C ILE A 127 4.34 20.48 13.68
N TYR A 128 4.88 19.87 12.62
CA TYR A 128 4.72 20.38 11.26
C TYR A 128 3.28 20.21 10.76
N GLY A 129 2.69 21.29 10.24
CA GLY A 129 1.27 21.32 9.85
C GLY A 129 0.90 20.36 8.70
N GLY A 130 1.85 19.94 7.87
CA GLY A 130 1.61 18.95 6.81
C GLY A 130 1.42 17.52 7.32
N VAL A 131 1.78 17.23 8.58
CA VAL A 131 1.64 15.90 9.19
C VAL A 131 0.87 15.93 10.52
N ASN A 132 0.64 17.11 11.12
CA ASN A 132 0.06 17.17 12.47
C ASN A 132 -0.64 18.50 12.81
N SER A 133 -1.28 19.16 11.84
CA SER A 133 -2.06 20.36 12.09
C SER A 133 -3.21 20.09 13.05
N SER A 134 -3.41 20.95 14.04
CA SER A 134 -4.49 20.79 15.02
C SER A 134 -5.86 20.66 14.35
N SER A 135 -6.61 19.66 14.75
CA SER A 135 -7.96 19.33 14.26
C SER A 135 -8.05 18.87 12.80
N ASP A 136 -6.93 18.78 12.04
CA ASP A 136 -6.93 18.20 10.72
C ASP A 136 -7.13 16.68 10.80
N SER A 137 -7.92 16.13 9.87
CA SER A 137 -7.96 14.71 9.63
C SER A 137 -6.86 14.34 8.60
N LEU A 138 -6.02 13.38 8.96
CA LEU A 138 -4.92 12.93 8.14
C LEU A 138 -5.02 11.42 7.89
N VAL A 139 -4.48 10.97 6.76
CA VAL A 139 -4.23 9.57 6.51
C VAL A 139 -2.73 9.35 6.37
N SER A 140 -2.24 8.23 6.91
CA SER A 140 -0.91 7.72 6.64
C SER A 140 -0.98 6.34 6.02
N TRP A 141 -0.19 6.12 4.97
CA TRP A 141 0.09 4.81 4.39
C TRP A 141 1.52 4.45 4.78
N THR A 142 1.65 3.38 5.54
CA THR A 142 2.93 2.95 6.11
C THR A 142 3.36 1.65 5.47
N PHE A 143 4.55 1.66 4.84
CA PHE A 143 5.12 0.52 4.14
C PHE A 143 6.39 0.08 4.88
N LYS A 144 6.40 -1.13 5.42
CA LYS A 144 7.59 -1.75 5.99
C LYS A 144 8.50 -2.25 4.87
N LYS A 145 9.79 -2.05 5.02
CA LYS A 145 10.78 -2.67 4.14
C LYS A 145 10.80 -4.18 4.36
N GLN A 146 10.37 -4.94 3.34
CA GLN A 146 10.27 -6.40 3.39
C GLN A 146 10.34 -7.02 2.00
N ALA A 147 11.10 -8.12 1.86
CA ALA A 147 11.17 -8.90 0.63
C ALA A 147 9.76 -9.30 0.15
N LYS A 148 9.58 -9.39 -1.17
CA LYS A 148 8.31 -9.65 -1.87
C LYS A 148 7.20 -8.63 -1.63
N PHE A 149 7.53 -7.49 -1.03
CA PHE A 149 6.57 -6.42 -0.78
C PHE A 149 7.12 -5.05 -1.15
N PHE A 150 8.10 -4.54 -0.40
CA PHE A 150 8.59 -3.17 -0.54
C PHE A 150 10.08 -3.06 -0.18
N ASP A 151 10.85 -2.33 -0.97
CA ASP A 151 12.24 -1.99 -0.69
C ASP A 151 12.54 -0.52 -0.96
N ILE A 152 13.58 -0.01 -0.33
CA ILE A 152 14.09 1.34 -0.49
C ILE A 152 15.59 1.25 -0.78
N VAL A 153 16.01 1.88 -1.86
CA VAL A 153 17.43 1.99 -2.20
C VAL A 153 17.80 3.43 -2.48
N THR A 154 19.03 3.78 -2.16
CA THR A 154 19.60 5.12 -2.40
C THR A 154 20.94 4.99 -3.11
N TRP A 155 21.28 5.97 -3.95
CA TRP A 155 22.58 6.00 -4.64
C TRP A 155 23.00 7.43 -4.95
N THR A 156 24.29 7.59 -5.26
CA THR A 156 24.80 8.79 -5.90
C THR A 156 24.94 8.52 -7.41
N GLY A 157 24.38 9.35 -8.25
CA GLY A 157 24.43 9.23 -9.69
C GLY A 157 25.87 9.32 -10.24
N ASN A 158 26.13 8.66 -11.35
CA ASN A 158 27.43 8.72 -12.06
C ASN A 158 27.31 9.23 -13.50
N GLY A 159 26.11 9.56 -13.98
CA GLY A 159 25.85 10.04 -15.32
C GLY A 159 26.02 9.01 -16.44
N THR A 160 26.31 7.73 -16.12
CA THR A 160 26.61 6.70 -17.11
C THR A 160 25.38 5.81 -17.32
N ALA A 161 24.87 5.75 -18.54
CA ALA A 161 23.80 4.84 -18.92
C ALA A 161 24.24 3.35 -18.79
N GLY A 162 23.28 2.46 -18.47
CA GLY A 162 23.53 1.06 -18.22
C GLY A 162 24.02 0.75 -16.80
N ARG A 163 24.04 1.73 -15.91
CA ARG A 163 24.38 1.52 -14.51
C ARG A 163 23.30 0.68 -13.80
N THR A 164 23.73 -0.30 -13.02
CA THR A 164 22.83 -1.12 -12.20
C THR A 164 22.83 -0.69 -10.74
N ILE A 165 21.64 -0.71 -10.12
CA ILE A 165 21.43 -0.48 -8.68
C ILE A 165 20.82 -1.75 -8.10
N SER A 166 21.49 -2.35 -7.12
CA SER A 166 21.00 -3.56 -6.44
C SER A 166 19.89 -3.22 -5.45
N HIS A 167 18.92 -4.14 -5.31
CA HIS A 167 17.85 -4.09 -4.31
C HIS A 167 17.53 -5.48 -3.75
N ASN A 168 16.78 -5.54 -2.64
CA ASN A 168 16.47 -6.78 -1.93
C ASN A 168 14.97 -7.17 -2.02
N LEU A 169 14.28 -6.74 -3.08
CA LEU A 169 12.86 -7.07 -3.24
C LEU A 169 12.64 -8.58 -3.42
N GLY A 170 13.56 -9.27 -4.10
CA GLY A 170 13.59 -10.73 -4.20
C GLY A 170 12.46 -11.35 -5.03
N THR A 171 11.74 -10.54 -5.80
CA THR A 171 10.67 -10.95 -6.71
C THR A 171 10.53 -9.95 -7.85
N THR A 172 9.61 -10.18 -8.77
CA THR A 172 9.32 -9.25 -9.88
C THR A 172 9.02 -7.86 -9.35
N VAL A 173 9.67 -6.85 -9.92
CA VAL A 173 9.40 -5.44 -9.63
C VAL A 173 8.11 -5.02 -10.32
N GLY A 174 7.13 -4.58 -9.54
CA GLY A 174 5.85 -4.12 -10.05
C GLY A 174 5.81 -2.64 -10.34
N CYS A 175 6.37 -1.84 -9.43
CA CYS A 175 6.46 -0.39 -9.57
C CYS A 175 7.75 0.12 -8.93
N VAL A 176 8.36 1.11 -9.56
CA VAL A 176 9.51 1.86 -9.03
C VAL A 176 9.18 3.34 -9.11
N MET A 177 9.36 4.06 -8.01
CA MET A 177 9.24 5.52 -7.96
C MET A 177 10.60 6.09 -7.58
N ILE A 178 11.28 6.77 -8.51
CA ILE A 178 12.60 7.37 -8.31
C ILE A 178 12.46 8.87 -8.11
N LYS A 179 13.18 9.41 -7.13
CA LYS A 179 13.31 10.85 -6.90
C LYS A 179 14.76 11.26 -6.79
N ASN A 180 15.12 12.28 -7.54
CA ASN A 180 16.35 13.06 -7.31
C ASN A 180 16.20 13.83 -5.99
N THR A 181 17.03 13.52 -5.00
CA THR A 181 16.99 14.15 -3.67
C THR A 181 17.85 15.40 -3.58
N SER A 182 18.74 15.64 -4.55
CA SER A 182 19.64 16.81 -4.59
C SER A 182 19.05 17.99 -5.34
N ASN A 183 18.27 17.74 -6.39
CA ASN A 183 17.74 18.76 -7.28
C ASN A 183 16.24 18.59 -7.53
N ALA A 184 15.64 19.69 -8.01
CA ALA A 184 14.24 19.72 -8.42
C ALA A 184 14.08 19.03 -9.78
N GLU A 185 13.63 17.78 -9.76
CA GLU A 185 13.34 16.94 -10.92
C GLU A 185 11.99 16.25 -10.74
N ASN A 186 11.40 15.70 -11.81
CA ASN A 186 10.18 14.90 -11.68
C ASN A 186 10.44 13.61 -10.89
N TRP A 187 9.37 13.02 -10.39
CA TRP A 187 9.34 11.67 -9.87
C TRP A 187 9.21 10.70 -11.04
N MET A 188 10.29 10.02 -11.40
CA MET A 188 10.25 9.03 -12.47
C MET A 188 9.64 7.72 -11.99
N VAL A 189 8.68 7.18 -12.76
CA VAL A 189 7.97 5.94 -12.43
C VAL A 189 8.10 4.93 -13.56
N TYR A 190 8.60 3.73 -13.21
CA TYR A 190 8.40 2.50 -13.95
C TYR A 190 7.22 1.74 -13.35
N HIS A 191 6.39 1.15 -14.21
CA HIS A 191 5.32 0.25 -13.78
C HIS A 191 5.21 -0.94 -14.73
N ILE A 192 5.14 -2.17 -14.19
CA ILE A 192 5.09 -3.39 -14.99
C ILE A 192 3.91 -3.41 -15.98
N GLY A 193 2.79 -2.78 -15.59
CA GLY A 193 1.58 -2.72 -16.42
C GLY A 193 1.67 -1.79 -17.64
N SER A 194 2.54 -0.78 -17.62
CA SER A 194 2.83 0.08 -18.78
C SER A 194 4.06 -0.40 -19.56
N GLY A 195 4.85 -1.29 -18.97
CA GLY A 195 6.09 -1.77 -19.56
C GLY A 195 7.24 -0.77 -19.47
N ILE A 196 8.38 -1.13 -20.11
CA ILE A 196 9.58 -0.30 -20.08
C ILE A 196 9.45 0.94 -20.98
N ASP A 197 8.64 0.88 -22.02
CA ASP A 197 8.38 1.98 -22.96
C ASP A 197 7.26 2.91 -22.47
N GLY A 198 6.74 2.70 -21.26
CA GLY A 198 5.61 3.44 -20.69
C GLY A 198 5.95 4.13 -19.36
N GLN A 199 7.01 4.94 -19.32
CA GLN A 199 7.38 5.67 -18.13
C GLN A 199 6.38 6.79 -17.80
N LEU A 200 6.23 7.07 -16.52
CA LEU A 200 5.30 8.05 -15.98
C LEU A 200 5.98 8.98 -14.97
N ASN A 201 5.34 10.10 -14.69
CA ASN A 201 5.73 11.00 -13.61
C ASN A 201 4.69 10.99 -12.49
N LEU A 202 5.10 10.64 -11.25
CA LEU A 202 4.17 10.58 -10.11
C LEU A 202 3.59 11.96 -9.76
N ASN A 203 4.36 13.02 -9.96
CA ASN A 203 3.97 14.40 -9.64
C ASN A 203 3.11 15.09 -10.71
N THR A 204 2.77 14.39 -11.81
CA THR A 204 1.99 14.97 -12.91
C THR A 204 0.76 14.13 -13.26
N ASP A 205 -0.11 14.69 -14.08
CA ASP A 205 -1.26 14.00 -14.70
C ASP A 205 -1.00 13.60 -16.16
N ALA A 206 0.26 13.69 -16.61
CA ALA A 206 0.66 13.37 -17.99
C ALA A 206 0.41 11.90 -18.35
N ALA A 207 0.24 11.64 -19.64
CA ALA A 207 0.27 10.30 -20.21
C ALA A 207 1.66 9.67 -20.09
N ALA A 208 1.74 8.35 -20.27
CA ALA A 208 3.01 7.63 -20.33
C ALA A 208 3.82 8.07 -21.56
N THR A 209 5.13 8.05 -21.40
CA THR A 209 6.11 8.40 -22.46
C THR A 209 7.15 7.31 -22.58
N ASP A 210 7.71 7.15 -23.78
CA ASP A 210 8.86 6.30 -24.03
C ASP A 210 10.14 7.14 -23.96
N ASP A 211 11.03 6.83 -23.02
CA ASP A 211 12.31 7.54 -22.85
C ASP A 211 13.40 6.58 -22.34
N SER A 212 14.18 6.05 -23.26
CA SER A 212 15.31 5.14 -22.96
C SER A 212 16.36 5.75 -22.03
N SER A 213 16.42 7.08 -21.92
CA SER A 213 17.36 7.77 -21.02
C SER A 213 17.04 7.59 -19.52
N GLN A 214 15.86 7.06 -19.18
CA GLN A 214 15.44 6.81 -17.79
C GLN A 214 15.91 5.45 -17.26
N PHE A 215 15.41 4.36 -17.83
CA PHE A 215 15.70 2.98 -17.39
C PHE A 215 16.55 2.19 -18.38
N ASN A 216 17.18 2.87 -19.37
CA ASN A 216 18.06 2.26 -20.38
C ASN A 216 17.38 1.08 -21.11
N ASP A 217 16.09 1.20 -21.44
CA ASP A 217 15.24 0.17 -22.06
C ASP A 217 15.38 -1.21 -21.42
N THR A 218 15.68 -1.24 -20.13
CA THR A 218 15.95 -2.48 -19.41
C THR A 218 14.92 -2.69 -18.31
N VAL A 219 14.10 -3.71 -18.48
CA VAL A 219 13.10 -4.10 -17.46
C VAL A 219 13.82 -4.44 -16.14
N PRO A 220 13.36 -3.89 -14.99
CA PRO A 220 13.91 -4.23 -13.69
C PRO A 220 13.89 -5.73 -13.42
N SER A 221 15.00 -6.28 -12.91
CA SER A 221 15.07 -7.68 -12.48
C SER A 221 14.55 -7.85 -11.05
N SER A 222 14.57 -9.06 -10.52
CA SER A 222 14.21 -9.32 -9.12
C SER A 222 15.20 -8.75 -8.10
N THR A 223 16.38 -8.29 -8.55
CA THR A 223 17.47 -7.84 -7.67
C THR A 223 18.15 -6.56 -8.13
N THR A 224 17.86 -6.06 -9.34
CA THR A 224 18.56 -4.88 -9.90
C THR A 224 17.63 -4.00 -10.71
N LEU A 225 17.88 -2.69 -10.65
CA LEU A 225 17.40 -1.68 -11.59
C LEU A 225 18.55 -1.31 -12.53
N THR A 226 18.26 -1.08 -13.81
CA THR A 226 19.22 -0.50 -14.75
C THR A 226 18.80 0.94 -15.06
N LEU A 227 19.73 1.88 -14.95
CA LEU A 227 19.48 3.30 -15.11
C LEU A 227 20.08 3.81 -16.41
N GLY A 228 19.38 4.74 -17.05
CA GLY A 228 19.92 5.57 -18.12
C GLY A 228 20.81 6.70 -17.58
N GLY A 229 21.05 7.72 -18.41
CA GLY A 229 21.87 8.87 -18.05
C GLY A 229 21.08 10.13 -17.67
N ASN A 230 19.75 10.06 -17.63
CA ASN A 230 18.89 11.23 -17.38
C ASN A 230 19.07 11.81 -15.97
N ALA A 231 18.90 13.13 -15.84
CA ALA A 231 19.02 13.85 -14.58
C ALA A 231 17.99 13.42 -13.53
N GLU A 232 16.83 12.93 -13.95
CA GLU A 232 15.79 12.43 -13.05
C GLU A 232 16.21 11.14 -12.31
N VAL A 233 17.17 10.36 -12.86
CA VAL A 233 17.55 9.06 -12.32
C VAL A 233 19.04 8.87 -12.03
N ASN A 234 19.99 9.53 -12.74
CA ASN A 234 21.41 9.18 -12.63
C ASN A 234 22.42 10.31 -12.96
N ALA A 235 22.08 11.60 -12.83
CA ALA A 235 23.06 12.68 -13.04
C ALA A 235 24.26 12.53 -12.10
N ASN A 236 25.46 12.81 -12.65
CA ASN A 236 26.71 12.65 -11.91
C ASN A 236 26.76 13.51 -10.63
N GLY A 237 27.09 12.89 -9.51
CA GLY A 237 27.25 13.52 -8.21
C GLY A 237 25.93 13.84 -7.47
N GLN A 238 24.77 13.67 -8.09
CA GLN A 238 23.47 13.88 -7.44
C GLN A 238 23.02 12.63 -6.67
N THR A 239 22.21 12.82 -5.64
CA THR A 239 21.70 11.73 -4.81
C THR A 239 20.25 11.40 -5.16
N TYR A 240 19.90 10.12 -5.00
CA TYR A 240 18.61 9.57 -5.39
C TYR A 240 18.07 8.62 -4.35
N VAL A 241 16.75 8.48 -4.34
CA VAL A 241 16.03 7.40 -3.65
C VAL A 241 15.07 6.74 -4.65
N ALA A 242 14.94 5.41 -4.56
CA ALA A 242 13.88 4.65 -5.19
C ALA A 242 13.05 3.91 -4.15
N TYR A 243 11.73 3.97 -4.33
CA TYR A 243 10.74 3.14 -3.66
C TYR A 243 10.32 2.04 -4.63
N LEU A 244 10.59 0.78 -4.27
CA LEU A 244 10.33 -0.39 -5.09
C LEU A 244 9.19 -1.20 -4.48
N PHE A 245 8.18 -1.47 -5.29
CA PHE A 245 7.01 -2.25 -4.93
C PHE A 245 6.99 -3.54 -5.75
N ALA A 246 6.69 -4.65 -5.09
CA ALA A 246 6.66 -5.95 -5.73
C ALA A 246 5.43 -6.12 -6.64
N HIS A 247 5.56 -7.03 -7.60
CA HIS A 247 4.47 -7.71 -8.24
C HIS A 247 4.61 -9.19 -7.94
N ASP A 248 3.78 -9.69 -7.04
CA ASP A 248 3.78 -11.08 -6.66
C ASP A 248 2.48 -11.73 -7.15
N THR A 249 2.59 -12.85 -7.86
CA THR A 249 1.46 -13.58 -8.46
C THR A 249 1.04 -14.79 -7.64
N ASP A 250 1.76 -15.10 -6.57
CA ASP A 250 1.41 -16.21 -5.69
C ASP A 250 0.03 -16.02 -5.05
N ALA A 251 -0.66 -17.10 -4.71
CA ALA A 251 -1.96 -17.03 -4.05
C ALA A 251 -1.92 -16.32 -2.70
N THR A 252 -0.75 -16.30 -2.05
CA THR A 252 -0.47 -15.63 -0.78
C THR A 252 0.02 -14.19 -0.96
N SER A 253 0.12 -13.70 -2.19
CA SER A 253 0.64 -12.37 -2.49
C SER A 253 -0.13 -11.26 -1.76
N ILE A 254 0.62 -10.28 -1.25
CA ILE A 254 0.07 -9.15 -0.49
C ILE A 254 0.02 -7.86 -1.31
N ILE A 255 0.67 -7.85 -2.48
CA ILE A 255 0.72 -6.72 -3.39
C ILE A 255 0.69 -7.19 -4.83
N LYS A 256 -0.09 -6.51 -5.66
CA LYS A 256 -0.11 -6.71 -7.12
C LYS A 256 -0.07 -5.38 -7.84
N CYS A 257 0.76 -5.33 -8.88
CA CYS A 257 0.76 -4.30 -9.90
C CYS A 257 0.28 -4.90 -11.21
N GLY A 258 -0.48 -4.17 -12.00
CA GLY A 258 -0.96 -4.70 -13.28
C GLY A 258 -1.61 -3.61 -14.13
N ASN A 259 -2.28 -4.02 -15.19
CA ASN A 259 -2.99 -3.13 -16.08
C ASN A 259 -4.38 -3.66 -16.44
N TYR A 260 -5.19 -2.80 -17.00
CA TYR A 260 -6.43 -3.15 -17.65
C TYR A 260 -6.82 -2.12 -18.71
N THR A 261 -7.66 -2.54 -19.65
CA THR A 261 -8.30 -1.62 -20.59
C THR A 261 -9.71 -1.33 -20.11
N GLY A 262 -10.08 -0.07 -20.04
CA GLY A 262 -11.39 0.41 -19.66
C GLY A 262 -12.47 0.02 -20.67
N THR A 263 -13.68 -0.20 -20.20
CA THR A 263 -14.84 -0.56 -21.04
C THR A 263 -15.82 0.58 -21.21
N GLY A 264 -15.76 1.63 -20.38
CA GLY A 264 -16.76 2.68 -20.29
C GLY A 264 -18.10 2.23 -19.69
N SER A 265 -18.18 0.99 -19.24
CA SER A 265 -19.39 0.40 -18.65
C SER A 265 -19.17 0.04 -17.19
N ALA A 266 -20.16 0.22 -16.35
CA ALA A 266 -20.10 -0.21 -14.95
C ALA A 266 -19.95 -1.74 -14.85
N GLY A 267 -19.37 -2.21 -13.74
CA GLY A 267 -19.10 -3.62 -13.52
C GLY A 267 -17.83 -4.13 -14.22
N LYS A 268 -16.93 -3.25 -14.67
CA LYS A 268 -15.61 -3.68 -15.16
C LYS A 268 -14.80 -4.28 -14.01
N ALA A 269 -14.72 -5.60 -13.97
CA ALA A 269 -13.95 -6.31 -12.96
C ALA A 269 -12.45 -6.37 -13.30
N VAL A 270 -11.61 -6.24 -12.26
CA VAL A 270 -10.17 -6.50 -12.28
C VAL A 270 -9.84 -7.53 -11.21
N THR A 271 -9.36 -8.71 -11.63
CA THR A 271 -9.13 -9.85 -10.74
C THR A 271 -7.74 -9.78 -10.10
N LEU A 272 -7.70 -9.79 -8.80
CA LEU A 272 -6.48 -9.88 -7.99
C LEU A 272 -6.30 -11.27 -7.34
N GLY A 273 -7.40 -12.01 -7.14
CA GLY A 273 -7.46 -13.22 -6.33
C GLY A 273 -7.76 -12.97 -4.85
N TRP A 274 -7.92 -11.72 -4.46
CA TRP A 274 -8.21 -11.27 -3.09
C TRP A 274 -8.79 -9.84 -3.10
N GLU A 275 -9.40 -9.45 -2.00
CA GLU A 275 -9.94 -8.11 -1.78
C GLU A 275 -8.83 -7.09 -1.50
N PRO A 276 -8.77 -5.93 -2.18
CA PRO A 276 -7.81 -4.87 -1.87
C PRO A 276 -8.26 -4.01 -0.68
N GLN A 277 -7.30 -3.68 0.21
CA GLN A 277 -7.48 -2.63 1.22
C GLN A 277 -6.97 -1.26 0.76
N TRP A 278 -6.08 -1.24 -0.23
CA TRP A 278 -5.50 -0.03 -0.80
C TRP A 278 -5.31 -0.21 -2.30
N LEU A 279 -5.63 0.84 -3.05
CA LEU A 279 -5.60 0.82 -4.50
C LEU A 279 -5.14 2.19 -5.02
N MET A 280 -4.16 2.19 -5.91
CA MET A 280 -3.76 3.34 -6.69
C MET A 280 -3.95 3.03 -8.17
N ILE A 281 -4.63 3.92 -8.91
CA ILE A 281 -4.91 3.78 -10.34
C ILE A 281 -4.38 5.00 -11.08
N LYS A 282 -3.83 4.77 -12.28
CA LYS A 282 -3.43 5.84 -13.21
C LYS A 282 -3.82 5.48 -14.64
N ARG A 283 -4.48 6.41 -15.32
CA ARG A 283 -4.66 6.33 -16.78
C ARG A 283 -3.34 6.67 -17.48
N THR A 284 -2.91 5.83 -18.45
CA THR A 284 -1.59 5.95 -19.08
C THR A 284 -1.61 6.49 -20.50
N ASP A 285 -2.73 6.39 -21.19
CA ASP A 285 -2.86 6.76 -22.60
C ASP A 285 -3.33 8.21 -22.84
N ALA A 286 -3.62 8.96 -21.79
CA ALA A 286 -4.12 10.35 -21.91
C ALA A 286 -3.64 11.22 -20.75
N THR A 287 -3.37 12.50 -21.06
CA THR A 287 -3.05 13.55 -20.10
C THR A 287 -4.32 14.10 -19.42
N GLY A 288 -4.18 14.67 -18.21
CA GLY A 288 -5.28 15.25 -17.45
C GLY A 288 -5.90 14.29 -16.44
N TYR A 289 -5.33 13.09 -16.26
CA TYR A 289 -5.82 12.09 -15.33
C TYR A 289 -4.80 11.88 -14.20
N SER A 290 -5.23 12.09 -12.98
CA SER A 290 -4.38 12.02 -11.79
C SER A 290 -4.05 10.57 -11.40
N TRP A 291 -3.13 10.42 -10.44
CA TRP A 291 -2.89 9.19 -9.69
C TRP A 291 -3.91 9.11 -8.57
N GLU A 292 -4.97 8.35 -8.77
CA GLU A 292 -6.10 8.23 -7.86
C GLU A 292 -5.80 7.18 -6.77
N ILE A 293 -5.94 7.55 -5.49
CA ILE A 293 -5.66 6.67 -4.34
C ILE A 293 -6.93 6.49 -3.52
N MET A 294 -7.33 5.24 -3.35
CA MET A 294 -8.47 4.80 -2.55
C MET A 294 -8.01 3.76 -1.51
N ASP A 295 -8.67 3.71 -0.37
CA ASP A 295 -8.42 2.67 0.62
C ASP A 295 -9.68 2.38 1.46
N ALA A 296 -9.73 1.17 2.03
CA ALA A 296 -10.86 0.69 2.82
C ALA A 296 -11.10 1.52 4.08
N GLN A 297 -10.05 2.05 4.72
CA GLN A 297 -10.17 2.84 5.94
C GLN A 297 -10.85 4.19 5.70
N ARG A 298 -10.66 4.79 4.53
CA ARG A 298 -11.33 6.04 4.15
C ARG A 298 -12.67 5.82 3.49
N GLY A 299 -13.01 4.60 3.10
CA GLY A 299 -14.29 4.25 2.49
C GLY A 299 -14.20 4.01 0.99
N PHE A 300 -13.27 3.16 0.56
CA PHE A 300 -13.36 2.49 -0.74
C PHE A 300 -14.41 1.40 -0.64
N VAL A 301 -15.65 1.72 -1.06
CA VAL A 301 -16.86 0.89 -0.91
C VAL A 301 -17.79 1.13 -2.11
N SER A 302 -18.89 0.41 -2.20
CA SER A 302 -19.93 0.71 -3.19
C SER A 302 -20.55 2.10 -2.95
N GLY A 303 -20.63 2.92 -3.98
CA GLY A 303 -21.07 4.31 -3.95
C GLY A 303 -19.89 5.29 -3.93
N ASN A 304 -20.12 6.51 -3.46
CA ASN A 304 -19.09 7.54 -3.53
C ASN A 304 -17.85 7.22 -2.70
N ASP A 305 -16.72 7.15 -3.38
CA ASP A 305 -15.41 6.91 -2.80
C ASP A 305 -14.80 8.16 -2.17
N LYS A 306 -13.86 7.93 -1.26
CA LYS A 306 -12.97 8.96 -0.74
C LYS A 306 -11.61 8.86 -1.40
N VAL A 307 -11.37 9.79 -2.31
CA VAL A 307 -10.20 9.75 -3.20
C VAL A 307 -9.20 10.83 -2.82
N LEU A 308 -7.95 10.45 -2.72
CA LEU A 308 -6.80 11.36 -2.66
C LEU A 308 -5.90 11.13 -3.88
N ARG A 309 -5.09 12.13 -4.22
CA ARG A 309 -4.23 12.09 -5.40
C ARG A 309 -2.76 12.21 -5.02
N ALA A 310 -1.92 11.34 -5.58
CA ALA A 310 -0.48 11.39 -5.34
C ALA A 310 0.16 12.66 -5.92
N ASN A 311 -0.33 13.12 -7.06
CA ASN A 311 0.17 14.29 -7.80
C ASN A 311 -0.52 15.62 -7.42
N SER A 312 -1.31 15.66 -6.35
CA SER A 312 -2.06 16.87 -5.99
C SER A 312 -2.05 17.15 -4.49
N GLN A 313 -1.95 18.42 -4.11
CA GLN A 313 -2.19 18.89 -2.75
C GLN A 313 -3.68 19.12 -2.43
N GLY A 314 -4.58 18.82 -3.37
CA GLY A 314 -6.02 18.99 -3.21
C GLY A 314 -6.58 18.23 -2.02
N ALA A 315 -7.71 18.71 -1.50
CA ALA A 315 -8.45 18.00 -0.46
C ALA A 315 -9.00 16.66 -0.96
N GLU A 316 -9.39 15.82 -0.03
CA GLU A 316 -10.06 14.56 -0.32
C GLU A 316 -11.36 14.82 -1.11
N ILE A 317 -11.52 14.09 -2.20
CA ILE A 317 -12.71 14.13 -3.04
C ILE A 317 -13.67 13.08 -2.51
N THR A 318 -14.95 13.44 -2.38
CA THR A 318 -16.00 12.57 -1.81
C THR A 318 -17.22 12.46 -2.73
N SER A 319 -17.11 12.96 -3.96
CA SER A 319 -18.22 13.07 -4.92
C SER A 319 -18.10 12.12 -6.09
N TYR A 320 -17.02 11.34 -6.19
CA TYR A 320 -16.82 10.36 -7.26
C TYR A 320 -17.11 8.95 -6.76
N ASP A 321 -17.70 8.17 -7.63
CA ASP A 321 -17.88 6.72 -7.51
C ASP A 321 -16.97 6.07 -8.55
N TYR A 322 -15.80 5.61 -8.15
CA TYR A 322 -14.84 4.96 -9.01
C TYR A 322 -15.04 3.45 -9.07
N GLY A 323 -15.58 2.88 -8.01
CA GLY A 323 -15.84 1.45 -7.94
C GLY A 323 -15.92 0.90 -6.53
N ALA A 324 -15.77 -0.41 -6.41
CA ALA A 324 -15.82 -1.09 -5.12
C ALA A 324 -14.86 -2.27 -5.07
N PRO A 325 -14.32 -2.60 -3.88
CA PRO A 325 -13.62 -3.84 -3.67
C PRO A 325 -14.58 -5.03 -3.79
N THR A 326 -14.07 -6.15 -4.28
CA THR A 326 -14.75 -7.45 -4.29
C THR A 326 -13.88 -8.48 -3.59
N SER A 327 -14.43 -9.62 -3.21
CA SER A 327 -13.66 -10.71 -2.57
C SER A 327 -12.49 -11.23 -3.42
N THR A 328 -12.46 -10.92 -4.72
CA THR A 328 -11.44 -11.41 -5.65
C THR A 328 -10.71 -10.30 -6.40
N GLY A 329 -10.98 -9.01 -6.09
CA GLY A 329 -10.38 -7.88 -6.77
C GLY A 329 -11.18 -6.60 -6.55
N PHE A 330 -11.44 -5.87 -7.62
CA PHE A 330 -12.28 -4.67 -7.59
C PHE A 330 -13.09 -4.53 -8.87
N GLU A 331 -14.21 -3.85 -8.77
CA GLU A 331 -15.06 -3.47 -9.91
C GLU A 331 -15.06 -1.95 -10.06
N LEU A 332 -15.19 -1.48 -11.30
CA LEU A 332 -15.15 -0.07 -11.67
C LEU A 332 -16.49 0.40 -12.21
N THR A 333 -16.81 1.66 -11.97
CA THR A 333 -17.98 2.34 -12.52
C THR A 333 -17.73 2.83 -13.96
N THR A 334 -18.50 3.81 -14.40
CA THR A 334 -18.33 4.46 -15.73
C THR A 334 -17.40 5.66 -15.71
N ASP A 335 -16.80 6.01 -14.56
CA ASP A 335 -15.95 7.21 -14.47
C ASP A 335 -14.72 7.08 -15.36
N ILE A 336 -14.48 8.11 -16.16
CA ILE A 336 -13.40 8.12 -17.17
C ILE A 336 -12.00 8.22 -16.57
N ALA A 337 -11.88 8.63 -15.31
CA ALA A 337 -10.59 8.63 -14.61
C ALA A 337 -10.08 7.21 -14.36
N VAL A 338 -10.98 6.23 -14.28
CA VAL A 338 -10.66 4.83 -13.99
C VAL A 338 -11.17 3.84 -15.02
N ASN A 339 -12.15 4.19 -15.90
CA ASN A 339 -12.79 3.21 -16.81
C ASN A 339 -13.29 3.81 -18.14
N ALA A 340 -12.60 4.76 -18.76
CA ALA A 340 -12.97 5.21 -20.11
C ALA A 340 -12.91 4.07 -21.12
N SER A 341 -13.85 4.03 -22.05
CA SER A 341 -13.87 3.02 -23.11
C SER A 341 -12.58 3.04 -23.94
N GLY A 342 -11.87 1.93 -24.00
CA GLY A 342 -10.59 1.79 -24.69
C GLY A 342 -9.39 2.47 -23.99
N GLY A 343 -9.59 3.14 -22.85
CA GLY A 343 -8.51 3.76 -22.08
C GLY A 343 -7.60 2.72 -21.44
N ASN A 344 -6.30 2.98 -21.38
CA ASN A 344 -5.33 2.10 -20.75
C ASN A 344 -5.01 2.59 -19.33
N TYR A 345 -5.02 1.67 -18.38
CA TYR A 345 -4.81 1.94 -16.97
C TYR A 345 -3.80 1.00 -16.36
N ILE A 346 -3.04 1.51 -15.40
CA ILE A 346 -2.22 0.72 -14.48
C ILE A 346 -2.79 0.81 -13.08
N TYR A 347 -2.51 -0.21 -12.27
CA TYR A 347 -2.88 -0.21 -10.87
C TYR A 347 -1.80 -0.83 -9.98
N MET A 348 -1.75 -0.38 -8.73
CA MET A 348 -1.06 -1.02 -7.63
C MET A 348 -2.09 -1.27 -6.52
N ALA A 349 -2.21 -2.51 -6.09
CA ALA A 349 -3.20 -2.94 -5.08
C ALA A 349 -2.52 -3.68 -3.94
N ILE A 350 -2.95 -3.41 -2.71
CA ILE A 350 -2.50 -4.10 -1.49
C ILE A 350 -3.68 -4.85 -0.91
N ARG A 351 -3.45 -6.12 -0.59
CA ARG A 351 -4.45 -7.06 -0.12
C ARG A 351 -5.08 -6.62 1.20
N ASN A 352 -6.39 -6.77 1.32
CA ASN A 352 -7.09 -6.68 2.58
C ASN A 352 -6.89 -7.98 3.36
N LEU A 353 -6.20 -7.89 4.47
CA LEU A 353 -6.20 -8.96 5.47
C LEU A 353 -7.00 -8.45 6.68
N SER A 354 -8.29 -8.41 6.52
CA SER A 354 -9.15 -8.44 7.69
C SER A 354 -8.88 -9.75 8.43
N ILE A 355 -8.37 -9.68 9.65
CA ILE A 355 -8.46 -10.79 10.57
C ILE A 355 -9.97 -11.10 10.64
N PRO A 356 -10.42 -12.30 10.28
CA PRO A 356 -11.84 -12.61 10.36
C PRO A 356 -12.29 -12.33 11.79
N THR A 357 -13.17 -11.35 11.95
CA THR A 357 -13.77 -11.08 13.25
C THR A 357 -14.67 -12.28 13.54
N ILE A 358 -14.28 -13.12 14.49
CA ILE A 358 -15.16 -14.17 14.98
C ILE A 358 -16.21 -13.45 15.81
N THR A 359 -17.40 -13.29 15.23
CA THR A 359 -18.56 -12.82 15.99
C THR A 359 -19.02 -13.96 16.88
N TYR A 360 -18.80 -13.85 18.18
CA TYR A 360 -19.46 -14.71 19.15
C TYR A 360 -20.95 -14.35 19.14
N ASP A 361 -21.81 -15.28 18.71
CA ASP A 361 -23.25 -15.14 18.89
C ASP A 361 -23.62 -15.74 20.25
N PRO A 362 -23.96 -14.93 21.27
CA PRO A 362 -24.36 -15.42 22.58
C PRO A 362 -25.70 -16.18 22.56
N ASN A 363 -26.44 -16.14 21.43
CA ASN A 363 -27.72 -16.81 21.25
C ASN A 363 -27.60 -18.18 20.57
N LEU A 364 -26.41 -18.57 20.11
CA LEU A 364 -26.15 -19.93 19.64
C LEU A 364 -26.28 -20.88 20.84
N GLN A 365 -27.52 -21.30 21.10
CA GLN A 365 -27.80 -22.34 22.05
C GLN A 365 -27.22 -23.65 21.53
N TRP A 366 -26.36 -24.28 22.33
CA TRP A 366 -25.91 -25.63 22.13
C TRP A 366 -27.11 -26.57 22.05
N SER A 367 -27.41 -27.12 20.88
CA SER A 367 -28.34 -28.26 20.77
C SER A 367 -27.56 -29.52 21.16
N GLY A 368 -27.41 -29.73 22.46
CA GLY A 368 -26.65 -30.82 23.02
C GLY A 368 -27.19 -32.17 22.63
N GLY A 369 -26.38 -32.98 21.97
CA GLY A 369 -26.50 -34.43 22.09
C GLY A 369 -26.12 -34.83 23.50
N THR A 370 -26.87 -35.73 24.10
CA THR A 370 -26.60 -36.37 25.40
C THR A 370 -25.16 -36.90 25.45
N ALA A 371 -24.40 -36.45 26.44
CA ALA A 371 -23.10 -37.03 26.73
C ALA A 371 -23.24 -38.55 27.02
N PRO A 372 -22.27 -39.37 26.58
CA PRO A 372 -22.25 -40.79 26.90
C PRO A 372 -22.00 -41.02 28.41
#